data_b799ab12b8a760ef018b411785f91aff
#
_entry.id   b799ab12b8a760ef018b411785f91aff
#
_cell.length_a   1.000
_cell.length_b   1.000
_cell.length_c   1.000
_cell.angle_alpha   90.00
_cell.angle_beta   90.00
_cell.angle_gamma   90.00
#
_symmetry.space_group_name_H-M   'P 1'
#
loop_
_entity.id
_entity.type
_entity.pdbx_description
1 polymer ?
#
loop_
_entity_poly.entity_id
_entity_poly.type
_entity_poly.pdbx_seq_one_letter_code
_entity_poly.pdbx_strand_id
1 'polypeptide(L)'
;MAYQDLADRLENFAAEIIKLYEKMPHSYAAQYLAQQLIRSACSSALNYGEALGAGTTKDRVNKLRITLKELRESLRNLRIQNKANLLTLEKSKTLQSENDELIRIVVTLIKNSND
;
A
#
# COMPACT_ATOMS: atom_id res chain seq x y z
N MET A 1 8.02 11.25 -11.57
CA MET A 1 8.44 9.90 -11.16
C MET A 1 8.16 8.92 -12.31
N ALA A 2 9.14 8.09 -12.64
CA ALA A 2 8.95 7.06 -13.66
C ALA A 2 8.02 5.95 -13.13
N TYR A 3 7.30 5.32 -14.03
CA TYR A 3 6.36 4.24 -13.67
C TYR A 3 7.08 3.09 -12.94
N GLN A 4 8.30 2.76 -13.38
CA GLN A 4 9.07 1.68 -12.75
C GLN A 4 9.49 2.06 -11.31
N ASP A 5 9.78 3.34 -11.08
CA ASP A 5 10.14 3.79 -9.74
C ASP A 5 8.97 3.62 -8.76
N LEU A 6 7.75 3.86 -9.22
CA LEU A 6 6.57 3.63 -8.40
C LEU A 6 6.36 2.14 -8.13
N ALA A 7 6.59 1.30 -9.15
CA ALA A 7 6.51 -0.15 -8.97
C ALA A 7 7.47 -0.61 -7.87
N ASP A 8 8.71 -0.14 -7.92
CA ASP A 8 9.72 -0.49 -6.92
C ASP A 8 9.32 0.00 -5.53
N ARG A 9 8.78 1.22 -5.42
CA ARG A 9 8.34 1.77 -4.13
C ARG A 9 7.19 0.98 -3.53
N LEU A 10 6.22 0.57 -4.35
CA LEU A 10 5.10 -0.26 -3.88
C LEU A 10 5.59 -1.62 -3.41
N GLU A 11 6.52 -2.23 -4.16
CA GLU A 11 7.12 -3.50 -3.77
C GLU A 11 7.91 -3.38 -2.49
N ASN A 12 8.70 -2.32 -2.34
CA ASN A 12 9.48 -2.07 -1.13
C ASN A 12 8.58 -1.83 0.08
N PHE A 13 7.48 -1.10 -0.12
CA PHE A 13 6.50 -0.88 0.94
C PHE A 13 5.92 -2.21 1.43
N ALA A 14 5.50 -3.07 0.49
CA ALA A 14 4.97 -4.38 0.83
C ALA A 14 6.01 -5.24 1.55
N ALA A 15 7.27 -5.20 1.10
CA ALA A 15 8.36 -5.96 1.71
C ALA A 15 8.61 -5.49 3.16
N GLU A 16 8.58 -4.17 3.40
CA GLU A 16 8.74 -3.64 4.76
C GLU A 16 7.62 -4.09 5.68
N ILE A 17 6.39 -4.17 5.16
CA ILE A 17 5.25 -4.68 5.92
C ILE A 17 5.46 -6.15 6.28
N ILE A 18 5.95 -6.96 5.34
CA ILE A 18 6.22 -8.37 5.60
C ILE A 18 7.28 -8.53 6.69
N LYS A 19 8.36 -7.74 6.63
CA LYS A 19 9.40 -7.77 7.65
C LYS A 19 8.86 -7.35 9.01
N LEU A 20 7.96 -6.38 9.03
CA LEU A 20 7.32 -5.91 10.26
C LEU A 20 6.50 -7.02 10.93
N TYR A 21 5.83 -7.85 10.12
CA TYR A 21 5.02 -8.96 10.65
C TYR A 21 5.82 -9.88 11.55
N GLU A 22 7.07 -10.15 11.20
CA GLU A 22 7.95 -11.03 11.98
C GLU A 22 8.21 -10.51 13.40
N LYS A 23 8.04 -9.21 13.61
CA LYS A 23 8.35 -8.53 14.87
C LYS A 23 7.10 -8.10 15.63
N MET A 24 5.92 -8.43 15.11
CA MET A 24 4.68 -8.01 15.75
C MET A 24 4.31 -8.91 16.93
N PRO A 25 3.57 -8.37 17.93
CA PRO A 25 3.05 -9.20 19.01
C PRO A 25 2.20 -10.35 18.47
N HIS A 26 2.17 -11.46 19.20
CA HIS A 26 1.44 -12.66 18.79
C HIS A 26 0.00 -12.72 19.31
N SER A 27 -0.60 -11.56 19.61
CA SER A 27 -2.01 -11.51 19.97
C SER A 27 -2.89 -11.74 18.74
N TYR A 28 -4.12 -12.16 18.94
CA TYR A 28 -5.07 -12.36 17.85
C TYR A 28 -5.24 -11.07 17.02
N ALA A 29 -5.43 -9.94 17.71
CA ALA A 29 -5.65 -8.68 17.02
C ALA A 29 -4.45 -8.25 16.18
N ALA A 30 -3.24 -8.39 16.74
CA ALA A 30 -2.02 -8.05 16.02
C ALA A 30 -1.84 -8.92 14.78
N GLN A 31 -2.08 -10.23 14.91
CA GLN A 31 -1.96 -11.15 13.79
C GLN A 31 -3.02 -10.88 12.72
N TYR A 32 -4.26 -10.63 13.12
CA TYR A 32 -5.32 -10.32 12.18
C TYR A 32 -4.99 -9.06 11.37
N LEU A 33 -4.62 -7.99 12.05
CA LEU A 33 -4.30 -6.73 11.39
C LEU A 33 -3.06 -6.86 10.49
N ALA A 34 -2.04 -7.60 10.96
CA ALA A 34 -0.84 -7.84 10.17
C ALA A 34 -1.15 -8.60 8.88
N GLN A 35 -1.98 -9.62 8.96
CA GLN A 35 -2.38 -10.41 7.78
C GLN A 35 -3.13 -9.53 6.77
N GLN A 36 -4.06 -8.71 7.23
CA GLN A 36 -4.82 -7.82 6.36
C GLN A 36 -3.93 -6.74 5.75
N LEU A 37 -2.96 -6.25 6.51
CA LEU A 37 -2.01 -5.25 6.03
C LEU A 37 -1.10 -5.83 4.94
N ILE A 38 -0.58 -7.03 5.15
CA ILE A 38 0.22 -7.74 4.14
C ILE A 38 -0.60 -7.91 2.86
N ARG A 39 -1.85 -8.37 3.00
CA ARG A 39 -2.73 -8.58 1.85
C ARG A 39 -2.92 -7.29 1.06
N SER A 40 -3.28 -6.21 1.73
CA SER A 40 -3.56 -4.93 1.04
C SER A 40 -2.30 -4.31 0.45
N ALA A 41 -1.18 -4.35 1.17
CA ALA A 41 0.08 -3.80 0.67
C ALA A 41 0.57 -4.58 -0.55
N CYS A 42 0.53 -5.91 -0.49
CA CYS A 42 0.93 -6.74 -1.64
C CYS A 42 -0.01 -6.54 -2.81
N SER A 43 -1.33 -6.48 -2.55
CA SER A 43 -2.33 -6.27 -3.61
C SER A 43 -2.10 -4.94 -4.33
N SER A 44 -1.72 -3.89 -3.60
CA SER A 44 -1.44 -2.60 -4.24
C SER A 44 -0.30 -2.71 -5.26
N ALA A 45 0.78 -3.41 -4.91
CA ALA A 45 1.91 -3.61 -5.81
C ALA A 45 1.56 -4.50 -7.01
N LEU A 46 0.83 -5.59 -6.75
CA LEU A 46 0.44 -6.54 -7.81
C LEU A 46 -0.51 -5.89 -8.82
N ASN A 47 -1.49 -5.14 -8.35
CA ASN A 47 -2.42 -4.45 -9.24
C ASN A 47 -1.75 -3.34 -10.04
N TYR A 48 -0.81 -2.64 -9.44
CA TYR A 48 -0.03 -1.66 -10.17
C TYR A 48 0.78 -2.32 -11.30
N GLY A 49 1.37 -3.49 -11.03
CA GLY A 49 2.05 -4.26 -12.07
C GLY A 49 1.12 -4.62 -13.23
N GLU A 50 -0.12 -4.99 -12.93
CA GLU A 50 -1.11 -5.26 -13.96
C GLU A 50 -1.49 -3.99 -14.73
N ALA A 51 -1.52 -2.83 -14.06
CA ALA A 51 -1.77 -1.56 -14.73
C ALA A 51 -0.70 -1.26 -15.78
N LEU A 52 0.56 -1.54 -15.47
CA LEU A 52 1.67 -1.34 -16.40
C LEU A 52 1.55 -2.20 -17.65
N GLY A 53 0.97 -3.39 -17.52
CA GLY A 53 0.79 -4.32 -18.64
C GLY A 53 -0.57 -4.20 -19.33
N ALA A 54 -1.41 -3.25 -18.92
CA ALA A 54 -2.76 -3.14 -19.47
C ALA A 54 -2.75 -2.70 -20.93
N GLY A 55 -3.64 -3.31 -21.72
CA GLY A 55 -3.71 -3.04 -23.16
C GLY A 55 -4.50 -1.79 -23.53
N THR A 56 -5.30 -1.24 -22.60
CA THR A 56 -6.12 -0.05 -22.86
C THR A 56 -6.00 0.91 -21.68
N THR A 57 -6.30 2.19 -21.93
CA THR A 57 -6.36 3.21 -20.89
C THR A 57 -7.41 2.86 -19.84
N LYS A 58 -8.55 2.37 -20.28
CA LYS A 58 -9.63 1.98 -19.35
C LYS A 58 -9.17 0.90 -18.39
N ASP A 59 -8.52 -0.15 -18.90
CA ASP A 59 -8.03 -1.25 -18.07
C ASP A 59 -6.95 -0.76 -17.12
N ARG A 60 -6.05 0.09 -17.60
CA ARG A 60 -4.99 0.67 -16.76
C ARG A 60 -5.59 1.48 -15.61
N VAL A 61 -6.54 2.35 -15.90
CA VAL A 61 -7.19 3.19 -14.86
C VAL A 61 -7.93 2.31 -13.85
N ASN A 62 -8.60 1.25 -14.31
CA ASN A 62 -9.28 0.33 -13.40
C ASN A 62 -8.29 -0.31 -12.42
N LYS A 63 -7.12 -0.73 -12.90
CA LYS A 63 -6.09 -1.32 -12.04
C LYS A 63 -5.48 -0.29 -11.10
N LEU A 64 -5.29 0.94 -11.55
CA LEU A 64 -4.82 2.03 -10.70
C LEU A 64 -5.82 2.33 -9.57
N ARG A 65 -7.11 2.25 -9.86
CA ARG A 65 -8.14 2.47 -8.85
C ARG A 65 -8.14 1.37 -7.79
N ILE A 66 -7.88 0.13 -8.18
CA ILE A 66 -7.73 -0.97 -7.22
C ILE A 66 -6.49 -0.73 -6.36
N THR A 67 -5.37 -0.34 -6.99
CA THR A 67 -4.14 0.02 -6.27
C THR A 67 -4.43 1.08 -5.21
N LEU A 68 -5.15 2.14 -5.60
CA LEU A 68 -5.51 3.22 -4.67
C LEU A 68 -6.37 2.72 -3.51
N LYS A 69 -7.37 1.91 -3.81
CA LYS A 69 -8.25 1.31 -2.79
C LYS A 69 -7.44 0.53 -1.77
N GLU A 70 -6.52 -0.31 -2.26
CA GLU A 70 -5.69 -1.14 -1.38
C GLU A 70 -4.72 -0.30 -0.54
N LEU A 71 -4.17 0.77 -1.11
CA LEU A 71 -3.31 1.69 -0.35
C LEU A 71 -4.10 2.42 0.75
N ARG A 72 -5.33 2.81 0.47
CA ARG A 72 -6.18 3.46 1.48
C ARG A 72 -6.52 2.49 2.59
N GLU A 73 -6.78 1.23 2.26
CA GLU A 73 -7.02 0.18 3.26
C GLU A 73 -5.79 -0.03 4.13
N SER A 74 -4.59 -0.07 3.52
CA SER A 74 -3.33 -0.19 4.25
C SER A 74 -3.14 0.95 5.24
N LEU A 75 -3.42 2.18 4.82
CA LEU A 75 -3.28 3.35 5.69
C LEU A 75 -4.22 3.27 6.89
N ARG A 76 -5.48 2.87 6.66
CA ARG A 76 -6.43 2.67 7.76
C ARG A 76 -5.95 1.64 8.74
N ASN A 77 -5.42 0.52 8.23
CA ASN A 77 -4.88 -0.54 9.05
C ASN A 77 -3.73 -0.03 9.94
N LEU A 78 -2.78 0.69 9.34
CA LEU A 78 -1.65 1.27 10.07
C LEU A 78 -2.12 2.23 11.17
N ARG A 79 -3.13 3.03 10.88
CA ARG A 79 -3.69 3.97 11.86
C ARG A 79 -4.36 3.24 13.02
N ILE A 80 -5.08 2.16 12.74
CA ILE A 80 -5.68 1.33 13.81
C ILE A 80 -4.57 0.74 14.68
N GLN A 81 -3.54 0.19 14.07
CA GLN A 81 -2.43 -0.38 14.81
C GLN A 81 -1.72 0.65 15.70
N ASN A 82 -1.55 1.86 15.17
CA ASN A 82 -0.96 2.94 15.96
C ASN A 82 -1.82 3.28 17.18
N LYS A 83 -3.13 3.41 16.97
CA LYS A 83 -4.07 3.74 18.06
C LYS A 83 -4.14 2.63 19.12
N ALA A 84 -3.95 1.39 18.69
CA ALA A 84 -3.95 0.23 19.57
C ALA A 84 -2.57 -0.07 20.18
N ASN A 85 -1.57 0.77 19.91
CA ASN A 85 -0.20 0.62 20.42
C ASN A 85 0.45 -0.70 20.00
N LEU A 86 0.15 -1.17 18.80
CA LEU A 86 0.76 -2.39 18.25
C LEU A 86 2.07 -2.12 17.50
N LEU A 87 2.34 -0.85 17.19
CA LEU A 87 3.55 -0.40 16.50
C LEU A 87 4.24 0.66 17.33
N THR A 88 5.58 0.74 17.23
CA THR A 88 6.30 1.86 17.82
C THR A 88 5.90 3.15 17.08
N LEU A 89 5.98 4.28 17.76
CA LEU A 89 5.64 5.57 17.16
C LEU A 89 6.50 5.83 15.91
N GLU A 90 7.79 5.55 15.99
CA GLU A 90 8.71 5.75 14.88
C GLU A 90 8.32 4.92 13.66
N LYS A 91 8.08 3.61 13.84
CA LYS A 91 7.71 2.72 12.75
C LYS A 91 6.37 3.13 12.14
N SER A 92 5.41 3.49 13.00
CA SER A 92 4.10 3.94 12.55
C SER A 92 4.18 5.19 11.67
N LYS A 93 4.96 6.18 12.10
CA LYS A 93 5.14 7.43 11.33
C LYS A 93 5.79 7.17 9.98
N THR A 94 6.83 6.35 9.95
CA THR A 94 7.55 6.04 8.72
C THR A 94 6.64 5.36 7.71
N LEU A 95 5.90 4.34 8.14
CA LEU A 95 5.02 3.59 7.26
C LEU A 95 3.81 4.42 6.79
N GLN A 96 3.20 5.20 7.68
CA GLN A 96 2.08 6.05 7.30
C GLN A 96 2.50 7.13 6.31
N SER A 97 3.67 7.72 6.50
CA SER A 97 4.18 8.75 5.61
C SER A 97 4.41 8.20 4.20
N GLU A 98 5.03 7.05 4.08
CA GLU A 98 5.24 6.42 2.77
C GLU A 98 3.91 6.03 2.13
N ASN A 99 3.02 5.43 2.90
CA ASN A 99 1.69 5.04 2.43
C ASN A 99 0.92 6.24 1.87
N ASP A 100 0.93 7.35 2.60
CA ASP A 100 0.24 8.57 2.20
C ASP A 100 0.82 9.14 0.90
N GLU A 101 2.14 9.14 0.77
CA GLU A 101 2.78 9.61 -0.46
C GLU A 101 2.46 8.71 -1.65
N LEU A 102 2.43 7.40 -1.47
CA LEU A 102 2.06 6.47 -2.53
C LEU A 102 0.61 6.72 -2.99
N ILE A 103 -0.29 7.00 -2.06
CA ILE A 103 -1.67 7.37 -2.39
C ILE A 103 -1.69 8.60 -3.28
N ARG A 104 -0.96 9.64 -2.92
CA ARG A 104 -0.93 10.89 -3.69
C ARG A 104 -0.42 10.69 -5.10
N ILE A 105 0.62 9.88 -5.25
CA ILE A 105 1.19 9.58 -6.57
C ILE A 105 0.16 8.85 -7.44
N VAL A 106 -0.51 7.84 -6.89
CA VAL A 106 -1.50 7.06 -7.64
C VAL A 106 -2.70 7.93 -8.02
N VAL A 107 -3.17 8.80 -7.11
CA VAL A 107 -4.25 9.74 -7.41
C VAL A 107 -3.87 10.62 -8.60
N THR A 108 -2.65 11.13 -8.62
CA THR A 108 -2.16 11.97 -9.72
C THR A 108 -2.12 11.19 -11.04
N LEU A 109 -1.66 9.93 -11.00
CA LEU A 109 -1.64 9.09 -12.20
C LEU A 109 -3.04 8.85 -12.76
N ILE A 110 -4.02 8.61 -11.89
CA ILE A 110 -5.41 8.42 -12.31
C ILE A 110 -5.94 9.69 -12.98
N LYS A 111 -5.73 10.85 -12.38
CA LYS A 111 -6.15 12.13 -12.93
C LYS A 111 -5.55 12.37 -14.31
N ASN A 112 -4.26 12.12 -14.45
CA ASN A 112 -3.56 12.35 -15.71
C ASN A 112 -3.95 11.34 -16.80
N SER A 113 -4.42 10.16 -16.41
CA SER A 113 -4.81 9.11 -17.34
C SER A 113 -6.18 9.31 -17.95
N ASN A 114 -7.01 10.14 -17.35
CA ASN A 114 -8.39 10.39 -17.80
C ASN A 114 -8.49 11.49 -18.87
N ASP A 115 -7.38 12.09 -19.23
CA ASP A 115 -7.33 13.16 -20.27
C ASP A 115 -7.19 12.59 -21.71
#